data_01d2e513d32793eb86bba297c76e8721
#
_entry.id   01d2e513d32793eb86bba297c76e8721
#
_cell.length_a   1.000
_cell.length_b   1.000
_cell.length_c   1.000
_cell.angle_alpha   90.00
_cell.angle_beta   90.00
_cell.angle_gamma   90.00
#
_symmetry.space_group_name_H-M   'P 1'
#
loop_
_entity.id
_entity.type
_entity.pdbx_description
1 polymer ?
#
loop_
_entity_poly.entity_id
_entity_poly.type
_entity_poly.pdbx_seq_one_letter_code
_entity_poly.pdbx_strand_id
1 'polypeptide(L)'
;MKVASISGTEFFVTKDGSTIRELLRTEVQSLAEATLEPDEATQRHYHRATEEIYFVLKGSGRMEVGGDSKMIRPGDAVLIPAGAWHTLENNGNSELRFLCCCAPPYSHEDTFFE
;
A
#
# COMPACT_ATOMS: atom_id res chain seq x y z
N MET A 1 -17.68 14.43 12.49
CA MET A 1 -16.26 14.07 12.36
C MET A 1 -16.07 12.59 12.69
N LYS A 2 -15.35 11.88 11.85
CA LYS A 2 -14.94 10.51 12.14
C LYS A 2 -13.45 10.49 12.44
N VAL A 3 -13.06 9.77 13.49
CA VAL A 3 -11.67 9.58 13.86
C VAL A 3 -11.42 8.09 14.02
N ALA A 4 -10.38 7.60 13.35
CA ALA A 4 -9.93 6.22 13.49
C ALA A 4 -8.46 6.23 13.92
N SER A 5 -8.03 5.20 14.63
CA SER A 5 -6.64 5.07 15.06
C SER A 5 -6.11 3.70 14.66
N ILE A 6 -4.82 3.64 14.42
CA ILE A 6 -4.14 2.37 14.06
C ILE A 6 -4.35 1.35 15.15
N SER A 7 -4.18 1.74 16.42
CA SER A 7 -4.31 0.82 17.56
C SER A 7 -5.73 0.30 17.78
N GLY A 8 -6.74 1.02 17.29
CA GLY A 8 -8.15 0.65 17.42
C GLY A 8 -8.73 -0.07 16.21
N THR A 9 -7.91 -0.34 15.19
CA THR A 9 -8.38 -0.91 13.93
C THR A 9 -7.80 -2.31 13.74
N GLU A 10 -8.67 -3.27 13.46
CA GLU A 10 -8.25 -4.64 13.18
C GLU A 10 -7.59 -4.72 11.80
N PHE A 11 -6.64 -5.65 11.67
CA PHE A 11 -5.97 -5.88 10.40
C PHE A 11 -6.63 -7.01 9.61
N PHE A 12 -6.39 -7.02 8.32
CA PHE A 12 -6.70 -8.17 7.44
C PHE A 12 -5.57 -8.29 6.40
N VAL A 13 -5.51 -9.48 5.77
CA VAL A 13 -4.51 -9.72 4.72
C VAL A 13 -5.19 -9.50 3.37
N THR A 14 -4.60 -8.66 2.55
CA THR A 14 -5.14 -8.36 1.22
C THR A 14 -4.71 -9.42 0.21
N LYS A 15 -5.29 -9.33 -0.99
CA LYS A 15 -4.96 -10.23 -2.11
C LYS A 15 -3.48 -10.21 -2.46
N ASP A 16 -2.81 -9.06 -2.32
CA ASP A 16 -1.39 -8.92 -2.66
C ASP A 16 -0.46 -9.46 -1.57
N GLY A 17 -0.99 -9.92 -0.44
CA GLY A 17 -0.22 -10.52 0.65
C GLY A 17 0.17 -9.57 1.76
N SER A 18 -0.10 -8.28 1.64
CA SER A 18 0.20 -7.31 2.70
C SER A 18 -0.83 -7.38 3.82
N THR A 19 -0.40 -7.00 5.02
CA THR A 19 -1.29 -6.85 6.19
C THR A 19 -1.75 -5.41 6.25
N ILE A 20 -3.07 -5.21 6.29
CA ILE A 20 -3.67 -3.88 6.14
C ILE A 20 -4.62 -3.59 7.29
N ARG A 21 -4.57 -2.35 7.77
CA ARG A 21 -5.58 -1.76 8.65
C ARG A 21 -6.25 -0.62 7.90
N GLU A 22 -7.47 -0.83 7.43
CA GLU A 22 -8.21 0.24 6.76
C GLU A 22 -8.79 1.17 7.81
N LEU A 23 -8.29 2.39 7.86
CA LEU A 23 -8.68 3.36 8.88
C LEU A 23 -9.98 4.07 8.54
N LEU A 24 -10.08 4.57 7.32
CA LEU A 24 -11.24 5.34 6.87
C LEU A 24 -11.54 5.02 5.43
N ARG A 25 -12.84 5.00 5.13
CA ARG A 25 -13.32 4.71 3.78
C ARG A 25 -14.57 5.54 3.51
N THR A 26 -14.61 6.15 2.33
CA THR A 26 -15.79 6.86 1.81
C THR A 26 -16.05 6.36 0.40
N GLU A 27 -17.04 6.91 -0.28
CA GLU A 27 -17.29 6.60 -1.68
C GLU A 27 -16.19 7.13 -2.60
N VAL A 28 -15.38 8.07 -2.12
CA VAL A 28 -14.39 8.79 -2.92
C VAL A 28 -12.97 8.29 -2.69
N GLN A 29 -12.65 7.85 -1.47
CA GLN A 29 -11.28 7.52 -1.09
C GLN A 29 -11.22 6.56 0.09
N SER A 30 -10.05 5.94 0.27
CA SER A 30 -9.76 5.16 1.47
C SER A 30 -8.35 5.44 1.95
N LEU A 31 -8.13 5.27 3.25
CA LEU A 31 -6.82 5.39 3.88
C LEU A 31 -6.58 4.16 4.73
N ALA A 32 -5.46 3.50 4.49
CA ALA A 32 -5.07 2.30 5.23
C ALA A 32 -3.61 2.36 5.61
N GLU A 33 -3.25 1.66 6.70
CA GLU A 33 -1.87 1.39 7.03
C GLU A 33 -1.55 -0.03 6.58
N ALA A 34 -0.43 -0.20 5.90
CA ALA A 34 0.04 -1.50 5.43
C ALA A 34 1.36 -1.86 6.10
N THR A 35 1.57 -3.15 6.32
CA THR A 35 2.77 -3.69 6.93
C THR A 35 3.32 -4.84 6.09
N LEU A 36 4.63 -4.82 5.85
CA LEU A 36 5.38 -5.93 5.29
C LEU A 36 6.51 -6.29 6.25
N GLU A 37 6.57 -7.56 6.63
CA GLU A 37 7.69 -8.07 7.43
C GLU A 37 8.92 -8.25 6.54
N PRO A 38 10.13 -8.40 7.11
CA PRO A 38 11.32 -8.67 6.31
C PRO A 38 11.11 -9.84 5.36
N ASP A 39 11.60 -9.70 4.14
CA ASP A 39 11.50 -10.66 3.03
C ASP A 39 10.10 -10.79 2.42
N GLU A 40 9.11 -10.08 2.95
CA GLU A 40 7.79 -10.04 2.32
C GLU A 40 7.75 -9.01 1.19
N ALA A 41 6.92 -9.29 0.21
CA ALA A 41 6.64 -8.39 -0.90
C ALA A 41 5.16 -8.48 -1.26
N THR A 42 4.60 -7.38 -1.76
CA THR A 42 3.27 -7.45 -2.36
C THR A 42 3.40 -8.17 -3.70
N GLN A 43 2.42 -9.02 -4.02
CA GLN A 43 2.37 -9.63 -5.35
C GLN A 43 2.21 -8.53 -6.39
N ARG A 44 2.94 -8.61 -7.49
CA ARG A 44 2.89 -7.59 -8.53
C ARG A 44 1.48 -7.50 -9.11
N HIS A 45 0.92 -6.29 -9.09
CA HIS A 45 -0.48 -6.06 -9.45
C HIS A 45 -0.69 -4.64 -9.96
N TYR A 46 -1.91 -4.38 -10.46
CA TYR A 46 -2.35 -3.04 -10.79
C TYR A 46 -3.83 -2.88 -10.41
N HIS A 47 -4.24 -1.62 -10.29
CA HIS A 47 -5.65 -1.24 -10.12
C HIS A 47 -6.08 -0.48 -11.38
N ARG A 48 -7.22 -0.84 -11.94
CA ARG A 48 -7.68 -0.22 -13.17
C ARG A 48 -8.18 1.21 -12.93
N ALA A 49 -8.98 1.41 -11.90
CA ALA A 49 -9.63 2.68 -11.62
C ALA A 49 -8.91 3.49 -10.55
N THR A 50 -8.29 2.84 -9.59
CA THR A 50 -7.72 3.48 -8.40
C THR A 50 -6.34 4.04 -8.67
N GLU A 51 -6.16 5.30 -8.32
CA GLU A 51 -4.85 5.93 -8.17
C GLU A 51 -4.44 5.80 -6.71
N GLU A 52 -3.18 5.44 -6.44
CA GLU A 52 -2.70 5.27 -5.08
C GLU A 52 -1.53 6.19 -4.76
N ILE A 53 -1.44 6.56 -3.49
CA ILE A 53 -0.24 7.18 -2.94
C ILE A 53 0.19 6.35 -1.74
N TYR A 54 1.45 5.89 -1.73
CA TYR A 54 2.07 5.29 -0.55
C TYR A 54 2.88 6.35 0.17
N PHE A 55 2.84 6.34 1.49
CA PHE A 55 3.69 7.20 2.30
C PHE A 55 4.38 6.34 3.37
N VAL A 56 5.71 6.29 3.35
CA VAL A 56 6.48 5.42 4.24
C VAL A 56 6.57 6.03 5.62
N LEU A 57 6.17 5.26 6.63
CA LEU A 57 6.23 5.66 8.03
C LEU A 57 7.45 5.11 8.74
N LYS A 58 7.82 3.85 8.44
CA LYS A 58 8.88 3.12 9.15
C LYS A 58 9.48 2.07 8.22
N GLY A 59 10.78 1.84 8.39
CA GLY A 59 11.49 0.86 7.58
C GLY A 59 11.79 1.37 6.18
N SER A 60 12.30 0.50 5.33
CA SER A 60 12.62 0.83 3.95
C SER A 60 12.31 -0.34 3.05
N GLY A 61 12.18 -0.09 1.76
CA GLY A 61 11.88 -1.13 0.82
C GLY A 61 12.22 -0.72 -0.60
N ARG A 62 12.11 -1.70 -1.50
CA ARG A 62 12.32 -1.47 -2.92
C ARG A 62 10.96 -1.38 -3.60
N MET A 63 10.67 -0.22 -4.16
CA MET A 63 9.43 0.04 -4.88
C MET A 63 9.65 -0.08 -6.37
N GLU A 64 8.73 -0.76 -7.04
CA GLU A 64 8.69 -0.81 -8.50
C GLU A 64 7.33 -0.31 -8.96
N VAL A 65 7.34 0.66 -9.89
CA VAL A 65 6.12 1.17 -10.54
C VAL A 65 6.42 1.24 -12.04
N GLY A 66 5.62 0.51 -12.83
CA GLY A 66 5.90 0.37 -14.25
C GLY A 66 7.24 -0.32 -14.44
N GLY A 67 8.16 0.34 -15.14
CA GLY A 67 9.52 -0.17 -15.34
C GLY A 67 10.55 0.42 -14.41
N ASP A 68 10.15 1.33 -13.52
CA ASP A 68 11.08 2.04 -12.63
C ASP A 68 11.15 1.38 -11.27
N SER A 69 12.36 1.28 -10.73
CA SER A 69 12.62 0.78 -9.38
C SER A 69 13.39 1.79 -8.58
N LYS A 70 13.03 1.92 -7.29
CA LYS A 70 13.71 2.84 -6.39
C LYS A 70 13.59 2.37 -4.96
N MET A 71 14.63 2.57 -4.17
CA MET A 71 14.55 2.39 -2.72
C MET A 71 13.78 3.54 -2.12
N ILE A 72 12.85 3.21 -1.23
CA ILE A 72 12.06 4.21 -0.50
C ILE A 72 12.29 4.04 1.00
N ARG A 73 12.16 5.14 1.74
CA ARG A 73 12.47 5.20 3.17
C ARG A 73 11.48 6.14 3.85
N PRO A 74 11.48 6.20 5.21
CA PRO A 74 10.53 7.04 5.94
C PRO A 74 10.49 8.48 5.43
N GLY A 75 9.29 8.98 5.23
CA GLY A 75 9.06 10.32 4.68
C GLY A 75 8.90 10.39 3.18
N ASP A 76 9.15 9.28 2.45
CA ASP A 76 8.95 9.26 1.01
C ASP A 76 7.48 8.98 0.66
N ALA A 77 7.00 9.69 -0.35
CA ALA A 77 5.69 9.46 -0.94
C ALA A 77 5.87 8.93 -2.36
N VAL A 78 5.07 7.94 -2.74
CA VAL A 78 5.10 7.32 -4.07
C VAL A 78 3.74 7.42 -4.71
N LEU A 79 3.68 8.00 -5.92
CA LEU A 79 2.45 8.03 -6.70
C LEU A 79 2.40 6.80 -7.61
N ILE A 80 1.30 6.07 -7.53
CA ILE A 80 1.02 4.90 -8.37
C ILE A 80 -0.19 5.23 -9.23
N PRO A 81 0.02 5.55 -10.52
CA PRO A 81 -1.10 5.84 -11.40
C PRO A 81 -2.02 4.63 -11.60
N ALA A 82 -3.29 4.91 -11.88
CA ALA A 82 -4.22 3.85 -12.27
C ALA A 82 -3.65 3.10 -13.49
N GLY A 83 -3.74 1.77 -13.46
CA GLY A 83 -3.24 0.91 -14.53
C GLY A 83 -1.76 0.57 -14.44
N ALA A 84 -0.99 1.20 -13.57
CA ALA A 84 0.44 0.92 -13.45
C ALA A 84 0.70 -0.33 -12.61
N TRP A 85 1.43 -1.28 -13.19
CA TRP A 85 1.93 -2.46 -12.47
C TRP A 85 2.87 -2.00 -11.36
N HIS A 86 2.73 -2.56 -10.17
CA HIS A 86 3.59 -2.19 -9.05
C HIS A 86 3.75 -3.32 -8.05
N THR A 87 4.85 -3.24 -7.31
CA THR A 87 5.16 -4.13 -6.19
C THR A 87 6.08 -3.38 -5.23
N LEU A 88 5.98 -3.73 -3.96
CA LEU A 88 6.86 -3.21 -2.92
C LEU A 88 7.43 -4.40 -2.17
N GLU A 89 8.75 -4.45 -2.05
CA GLU A 89 9.48 -5.51 -1.36
C GLU A 89 10.17 -4.93 -0.13
N ASN A 90 9.99 -5.59 1.01
CA ASN A 90 10.78 -5.29 2.19
C ASN A 90 12.07 -6.09 2.13
N ASN A 91 13.11 -5.47 1.61
CA ASN A 91 14.44 -6.07 1.51
C ASN A 91 15.36 -5.66 2.67
N GLY A 92 14.79 -5.07 3.72
CA GLY A 92 15.50 -4.71 4.93
C GLY A 92 15.39 -5.80 5.99
N ASN A 93 15.80 -5.48 7.21
CA ASN A 93 15.80 -6.40 8.34
C ASN A 93 14.83 -5.99 9.45
N SER A 94 13.98 -5.02 9.21
CA SER A 94 12.93 -4.59 10.13
C SER A 94 11.63 -4.37 9.37
N GLU A 95 10.55 -4.27 10.13
CA GLU A 95 9.21 -4.08 9.61
C GLU A 95 9.11 -2.81 8.75
N LEU A 96 8.45 -2.92 7.61
CA LEU A 96 8.14 -1.79 6.74
C LEU A 96 6.66 -1.42 6.92
N ARG A 97 6.40 -0.19 7.32
CA ARG A 97 5.05 0.35 7.48
C ARG A 97 4.84 1.55 6.58
N PHE A 98 3.69 1.58 5.93
CA PHE A 98 3.37 2.68 5.03
C PHE A 98 1.87 2.91 4.99
N LEU A 99 1.48 4.13 4.65
CA LEU A 99 0.09 4.47 4.42
C LEU A 99 -0.24 4.25 2.95
N CYS A 100 -1.46 3.78 2.69
CA CYS A 100 -2.03 3.64 1.34
C CYS A 100 -3.23 4.56 1.24
N CYS A 101 -3.15 5.56 0.38
CA CYS A 101 -4.25 6.44 0.07
C CYS A 101 -4.77 6.05 -1.31
N CYS A 102 -6.04 5.65 -1.38
CA CYS A 102 -6.65 5.18 -2.64
C CYS A 102 -7.83 6.05 -3.04
N ALA A 103 -7.87 6.44 -4.29
CA ALA A 103 -8.99 7.20 -4.87
C ALA A 103 -9.25 6.71 -6.29
N PRO A 104 -10.42 6.13 -6.57
CA PRO A 104 -11.47 5.69 -5.65
C PRO A 104 -10.96 4.68 -4.62
N PRO A 105 -11.76 4.38 -3.59
CA PRO A 105 -11.30 3.53 -2.50
C PRO A 105 -10.88 2.14 -2.96
N TYR A 106 -9.97 1.52 -2.21
CA TYR A 106 -9.47 0.19 -2.51
C TYR A 106 -10.61 -0.82 -2.70
N SER A 107 -10.45 -1.69 -3.71
CA SER A 107 -11.42 -2.74 -4.03
C SER A 107 -10.70 -3.98 -4.53
N HIS A 108 -11.08 -5.15 -4.01
CA HIS A 108 -10.58 -6.43 -4.50
C HIS A 108 -10.93 -6.64 -5.97
N GLU A 109 -12.11 -6.21 -6.39
CA GLU A 109 -12.59 -6.37 -7.77
C GLU A 109 -11.78 -5.54 -8.76
N ASP A 110 -11.13 -4.47 -8.28
CA ASP A 110 -10.29 -3.59 -9.08
C ASP A 110 -8.80 -3.93 -8.94
N THR A 111 -8.45 -5.10 -8.40
CA THR A 111 -7.07 -5.53 -8.20
C THR A 111 -6.77 -6.72 -9.10
N PHE A 112 -5.80 -6.55 -10.00
CA PHE A 112 -5.44 -7.54 -11.03
C PHE A 112 -3.98 -7.93 -10.88
N PHE A 113 -3.71 -9.23 -10.94
CA PHE A 113 -2.37 -9.79 -10.73
C PHE A 113 -1.74 -10.26 -12.04
N GLU A 114 -0.41 -10.27 -12.04
CA GLU A 114 0.38 -10.77 -13.15
C GLU A 114 0.23 -12.29 -13.31
#